data_6e22278d02727b518f4581b4e1beaf70
#
_entry.id   6e22278d02727b518f4581b4e1beaf70
#
_cell.length_a   1.000
_cell.length_b   1.000
_cell.length_c   1.000
_cell.angle_alpha   90.00
_cell.angle_beta   90.00
_cell.angle_gamma   90.00
#
_symmetry.space_group_name_H-M   'P 1'
#
loop_
_entity.id
_entity.type
_entity.pdbx_description
1 polymer ?
#
loop_
_entity_poly.entity_id
_entity_poly.type
_entity_poly.pdbx_seq_one_letter_code
_entity_poly.pdbx_strand_id
1 'polypeptide(L)'
;MKKKPNGYRYFCHLTGCLFGIFILAVLIINFLVPDRGFSQKENRVLTSRPAISVSQLKSGKFADDYETYVNDQFFLRDWWITLRATAQRILGNTEENGVFLGKNGYLMEDFTAPSQERLNRTVNAMTDFAARHSDLPQYALIAPNAVNILSDKLPALAAATDQNPYLDATAAALEKAGVTFVDVRDTLSQHKDDGIYYHTDHHWTTQGAYFAYMQLAKVLGIDSSSISYDKLPVSMSFQGTLSAKSGFRASEKEEMDVFLPRDDSVPSSVVNYVDEQKKTASFYDTSKLETRDKYAMFFNGNHGKVVITTPTEENRTLLVIKDSYANSLIPFLAPYYRKIVMVDPRYFYDDLEELMQVEEIQEVLYLYNANTFYSDTSLELALMPQSSTDSTPDSVETDNTDTTSASSANASADNPEA
;
A
#
# COMPACT_ATOMS: atom_id res chain seq x y z
N MET A 1 -51.80 -31.18 -23.31
CA MET A 1 -51.17 -29.93 -22.73
C MET A 1 -52.23 -29.16 -21.99
N LYS A 2 -52.18 -29.09 -20.63
CA LYS A 2 -53.13 -28.27 -19.83
C LYS A 2 -52.85 -26.78 -20.10
N LYS A 3 -53.83 -26.03 -20.61
CA LYS A 3 -53.75 -24.56 -20.72
C LYS A 3 -53.54 -23.98 -19.33
N LYS A 4 -52.39 -23.28 -19.11
CA LYS A 4 -52.15 -22.54 -17.85
C LYS A 4 -53.23 -21.50 -17.67
N PRO A 5 -53.77 -21.29 -16.42
CA PRO A 5 -54.84 -20.36 -16.16
C PRO A 5 -54.43 -18.93 -16.54
N ASN A 6 -55.35 -18.12 -17.02
CA ASN A 6 -55.12 -16.73 -17.48
C ASN A 6 -54.40 -15.88 -16.40
N GLY A 7 -54.70 -16.07 -15.10
CA GLY A 7 -54.05 -15.39 -13.99
C GLY A 7 -52.51 -15.61 -13.92
N TYR A 8 -52.02 -16.81 -14.25
CA TYR A 8 -50.57 -17.09 -14.28
C TYR A 8 -49.87 -16.30 -15.40
N ARG A 9 -50.52 -16.14 -16.56
CA ARG A 9 -49.98 -15.33 -17.66
C ARG A 9 -49.89 -13.85 -17.26
N TYR A 10 -50.96 -13.31 -16.67
CA TYR A 10 -50.96 -11.91 -16.16
C TYR A 10 -49.88 -11.70 -15.10
N PHE A 11 -49.68 -12.63 -14.18
CA PHE A 11 -48.61 -12.56 -13.18
C PHE A 11 -47.24 -12.53 -13.84
N CYS A 12 -46.98 -13.42 -14.79
CA CYS A 12 -45.69 -13.45 -15.52
C CYS A 12 -45.42 -12.17 -16.31
N HIS A 13 -46.47 -11.63 -16.99
CA HIS A 13 -46.32 -10.35 -17.71
C HIS A 13 -46.07 -9.19 -16.77
N LEU A 14 -46.83 -9.11 -15.67
CA LEU A 14 -46.64 -8.06 -14.66
C LEU A 14 -45.23 -8.12 -14.06
N THR A 15 -44.78 -9.29 -13.65
CA THR A 15 -43.43 -9.48 -13.09
C THR A 15 -42.36 -9.11 -14.13
N GLY A 16 -42.54 -9.51 -15.39
CA GLY A 16 -41.62 -9.17 -16.47
C GLY A 16 -41.56 -7.65 -16.73
N CYS A 17 -42.73 -6.98 -16.74
CA CYS A 17 -42.78 -5.53 -16.90
C CYS A 17 -42.12 -4.79 -15.72
N LEU A 18 -42.43 -5.19 -14.49
CA LEU A 18 -41.81 -4.61 -13.30
C LEU A 18 -40.30 -4.79 -13.29
N PHE A 19 -39.83 -5.98 -13.67
CA PHE A 19 -38.38 -6.25 -13.79
C PHE A 19 -37.74 -5.39 -14.89
N GLY A 20 -38.39 -5.27 -16.07
CA GLY A 20 -37.93 -4.40 -17.14
C GLY A 20 -37.85 -2.93 -16.73
N ILE A 21 -38.89 -2.43 -16.04
CA ILE A 21 -38.92 -1.06 -15.49
C ILE A 21 -37.78 -0.87 -14.46
N PHE A 22 -37.56 -1.85 -13.59
CA PHE A 22 -36.48 -1.81 -12.62
C PHE A 22 -35.10 -1.70 -13.30
N ILE A 23 -34.80 -2.57 -14.29
CA ILE A 23 -33.54 -2.51 -15.03
C ILE A 23 -33.38 -1.17 -15.73
N LEU A 24 -34.43 -0.68 -16.43
CA LEU A 24 -34.37 0.62 -17.09
C LEU A 24 -34.11 1.78 -16.11
N ALA A 25 -34.79 1.75 -14.96
CA ALA A 25 -34.57 2.75 -13.93
C ALA A 25 -33.15 2.76 -13.41
N VAL A 26 -32.56 1.58 -13.13
CA VAL A 26 -31.15 1.44 -12.71
C VAL A 26 -30.21 1.99 -13.77
N LEU A 27 -30.42 1.67 -15.06
CA LEU A 27 -29.60 2.19 -16.17
C LEU A 27 -29.67 3.72 -16.26
N ILE A 28 -30.88 4.28 -16.16
CA ILE A 28 -31.08 5.75 -16.19
C ILE A 28 -30.38 6.42 -15.01
N ILE A 29 -30.54 5.86 -13.80
CA ILE A 29 -29.90 6.41 -12.59
C ILE A 29 -28.38 6.37 -12.72
N ASN A 30 -27.80 5.26 -13.18
CA ASN A 30 -26.34 5.15 -13.41
C ASN A 30 -25.84 6.16 -14.45
N PHE A 31 -26.66 6.50 -15.43
CA PHE A 31 -26.29 7.51 -16.44
C PHE A 31 -26.37 8.94 -15.90
N LEU A 32 -27.28 9.22 -14.96
CA LEU A 32 -27.53 10.56 -14.41
C LEU A 32 -26.65 10.90 -13.19
N VAL A 33 -26.17 9.89 -12.45
CA VAL A 33 -25.31 10.09 -11.28
C VAL A 33 -23.91 10.48 -11.76
N PRO A 34 -23.33 11.59 -11.26
CA PRO A 34 -21.98 11.99 -11.62
C PRO A 34 -20.94 10.98 -11.12
N ASP A 35 -19.87 10.79 -11.92
CA ASP A 35 -18.76 9.93 -11.56
C ASP A 35 -18.07 10.42 -10.28
N ARG A 36 -17.63 9.47 -9.45
CA ARG A 36 -16.85 9.72 -8.24
C ARG A 36 -15.38 9.44 -8.55
N GLY A 37 -14.49 10.41 -8.28
CA GLY A 37 -13.05 10.22 -8.50
C GLY A 37 -12.38 9.34 -7.44
N PHE A 38 -12.97 9.25 -6.23
CA PHE A 38 -12.37 8.55 -5.10
C PHE A 38 -13.42 7.85 -4.24
N SER A 39 -13.12 6.63 -3.80
CA SER A 39 -13.89 5.90 -2.80
C SER A 39 -13.29 6.11 -1.42
N GLN A 40 -13.94 6.93 -0.60
CA GLN A 40 -13.51 7.09 0.79
C GLN A 40 -13.67 5.80 1.60
N LYS A 41 -14.57 4.90 1.21
CA LYS A 41 -14.75 3.62 1.88
C LYS A 41 -13.60 2.66 1.62
N GLU A 42 -13.12 2.58 0.39
CA GLU A 42 -12.06 1.67 -0.04
C GLU A 42 -10.68 2.32 -0.01
N ASN A 43 -10.62 3.61 0.27
CA ASN A 43 -9.41 4.42 0.26
C ASN A 43 -8.62 4.26 -1.05
N ARG A 44 -9.33 4.34 -2.19
CA ARG A 44 -8.72 4.23 -3.52
C ARG A 44 -9.37 5.16 -4.55
N VAL A 45 -8.59 5.49 -5.56
CA VAL A 45 -9.09 6.16 -6.76
C VAL A 45 -10.02 5.20 -7.50
N LEU A 46 -11.19 5.71 -7.92
CA LEU A 46 -12.13 4.97 -8.75
C LEU A 46 -11.81 5.18 -10.22
N THR A 47 -12.05 4.15 -11.01
CA THR A 47 -11.82 4.19 -12.45
C THR A 47 -12.70 5.25 -13.11
N SER A 48 -12.07 6.17 -13.84
CA SER A 48 -12.74 7.16 -14.65
C SER A 48 -13.20 6.56 -15.99
N ARG A 49 -14.13 7.23 -16.66
CA ARG A 49 -14.67 6.78 -17.96
C ARG A 49 -13.54 6.59 -18.99
N PRO A 50 -13.36 5.37 -19.52
CA PRO A 50 -12.29 5.12 -20.48
C PRO A 50 -12.54 5.84 -21.81
N ALA A 51 -11.46 6.38 -22.39
CA ALA A 51 -11.51 6.97 -23.72
C ALA A 51 -11.64 5.89 -24.80
N ILE A 52 -12.49 6.10 -25.80
CA ILE A 52 -12.66 5.17 -26.91
C ILE A 52 -11.53 5.38 -27.92
N SER A 53 -10.75 4.33 -28.19
CA SER A 53 -9.78 4.30 -29.28
C SER A 53 -9.88 3.01 -30.08
N VAL A 54 -9.56 3.06 -31.37
CA VAL A 54 -9.62 1.90 -32.27
C VAL A 54 -8.63 0.81 -31.81
N SER A 55 -7.48 1.18 -31.27
CA SER A 55 -6.48 0.24 -30.75
C SER A 55 -7.00 -0.50 -29.52
N GLN A 56 -7.62 0.20 -28.57
CA GLN A 56 -8.19 -0.38 -27.35
C GLN A 56 -9.41 -1.27 -27.65
N LEU A 57 -10.23 -0.92 -28.67
CA LEU A 57 -11.32 -1.77 -29.12
C LEU A 57 -10.81 -3.08 -29.74
N LYS A 58 -9.74 -3.02 -30.54
CA LYS A 58 -9.15 -4.21 -31.19
C LYS A 58 -8.44 -5.13 -30.19
N SER A 59 -7.83 -4.60 -29.16
CA SER A 59 -7.13 -5.37 -28.12
C SER A 59 -8.05 -5.94 -27.04
N GLY A 60 -9.34 -5.56 -27.02
CA GLY A 60 -10.26 -5.90 -25.94
C GLY A 60 -10.12 -5.01 -24.69
N LYS A 61 -9.05 -4.25 -24.57
CA LYS A 61 -8.75 -3.42 -23.38
C LYS A 61 -9.88 -2.44 -23.04
N PHE A 62 -10.55 -1.88 -24.06
CA PHE A 62 -11.69 -1.00 -23.81
C PHE A 62 -12.83 -1.70 -23.07
N ALA A 63 -13.12 -2.97 -23.39
CA ALA A 63 -14.17 -3.72 -22.72
C ALA A 63 -13.84 -3.96 -21.24
N ASP A 64 -12.60 -4.33 -20.95
CA ASP A 64 -12.10 -4.58 -19.59
C ASP A 64 -12.10 -3.27 -18.75
N ASP A 65 -11.58 -2.19 -19.32
CA ASP A 65 -11.55 -0.88 -18.69
C ASP A 65 -12.97 -0.33 -18.44
N TYR A 66 -13.89 -0.57 -19.40
CA TYR A 66 -15.29 -0.14 -19.28
C TYR A 66 -16.07 -0.96 -18.24
N GLU A 67 -15.82 -2.27 -18.15
CA GLU A 67 -16.39 -3.11 -17.09
C GLU A 67 -15.93 -2.63 -15.70
N THR A 68 -14.64 -2.35 -15.56
CA THR A 68 -14.06 -1.81 -14.32
C THR A 68 -14.71 -0.47 -13.97
N TYR A 69 -14.85 0.43 -14.95
CA TYR A 69 -15.52 1.72 -14.77
C TYR A 69 -16.97 1.55 -14.30
N VAL A 70 -17.76 0.71 -14.96
CA VAL A 70 -19.17 0.47 -14.58
C VAL A 70 -19.25 -0.11 -13.17
N ASN A 71 -18.38 -1.05 -12.82
CA ASN A 71 -18.32 -1.64 -11.48
C ASN A 71 -17.97 -0.58 -10.41
N ASP A 72 -17.08 0.35 -10.72
CA ASP A 72 -16.65 1.39 -9.77
C ASP A 72 -17.69 2.51 -9.61
N GLN A 73 -18.40 2.87 -10.67
CA GLN A 73 -19.35 3.97 -10.69
C GLN A 73 -20.80 3.54 -10.46
N PHE A 74 -21.05 2.25 -10.20
CA PHE A 74 -22.39 1.73 -10.06
C PHE A 74 -23.15 2.43 -8.92
N PHE A 75 -24.42 2.82 -9.20
CA PHE A 75 -25.27 3.51 -8.24
C PHE A 75 -25.43 2.70 -6.94
N LEU A 76 -25.20 3.35 -5.81
CA LEU A 76 -25.19 2.73 -4.47
C LEU A 76 -24.25 1.52 -4.35
N ARG A 77 -23.12 1.50 -5.08
CA ARG A 77 -22.15 0.41 -5.10
C ARG A 77 -21.81 -0.09 -3.69
N ASP A 78 -21.52 0.81 -2.77
CA ASP A 78 -21.16 0.45 -1.39
C ASP A 78 -22.29 -0.29 -0.64
N TRP A 79 -23.52 0.03 -0.96
CA TRP A 79 -24.70 -0.65 -0.42
C TRP A 79 -24.84 -2.07 -1.00
N TRP A 80 -24.63 -2.22 -2.30
CA TRP A 80 -24.68 -3.52 -2.98
C TRP A 80 -23.60 -4.46 -2.48
N ILE A 81 -22.36 -3.95 -2.28
CA ILE A 81 -21.26 -4.72 -1.68
C ILE A 81 -21.67 -5.20 -0.28
N THR A 82 -22.19 -4.31 0.57
CA THR A 82 -22.62 -4.67 1.92
C THR A 82 -23.78 -5.67 1.91
N LEU A 83 -24.75 -5.50 1.00
CA LEU A 83 -25.87 -6.43 0.85
C LEU A 83 -25.38 -7.81 0.43
N ARG A 84 -24.49 -7.88 -0.57
CA ARG A 84 -23.87 -9.13 -1.03
C ARG A 84 -23.13 -9.82 0.11
N ALA A 85 -22.22 -9.10 0.78
CA ALA A 85 -21.47 -9.66 1.91
C ALA A 85 -22.37 -10.16 3.04
N THR A 86 -23.47 -9.43 3.33
CA THR A 86 -24.47 -9.87 4.33
C THR A 86 -25.18 -11.13 3.89
N ALA A 87 -25.58 -11.22 2.62
CA ALA A 87 -26.25 -12.41 2.08
C ALA A 87 -25.30 -13.62 2.08
N GLN A 88 -24.06 -13.44 1.67
CA GLN A 88 -23.03 -14.48 1.71
C GLN A 88 -22.78 -14.98 3.14
N ARG A 89 -22.72 -14.06 4.11
CA ARG A 89 -22.59 -14.43 5.52
C ARG A 89 -23.76 -15.27 6.04
N ILE A 90 -24.98 -14.92 5.66
CA ILE A 90 -26.19 -15.70 6.01
C ILE A 90 -26.11 -17.11 5.40
N LEU A 91 -25.51 -17.26 4.23
CA LEU A 91 -25.26 -18.54 3.58
C LEU A 91 -24.07 -19.32 4.17
N GLY A 92 -23.40 -18.76 5.21
CA GLY A 92 -22.27 -19.38 5.89
C GLY A 92 -20.91 -19.07 5.29
N ASN A 93 -20.84 -18.12 4.34
CA ASN A 93 -19.57 -17.69 3.77
C ASN A 93 -18.80 -16.81 4.77
N THR A 94 -17.56 -17.16 5.02
CA THR A 94 -16.66 -16.45 5.95
C THR A 94 -15.49 -15.78 5.25
N GLU A 95 -15.51 -15.75 3.93
CA GLU A 95 -14.53 -15.07 3.07
C GLU A 95 -15.24 -14.25 2.00
N GLU A 96 -14.78 -13.03 1.77
CA GLU A 96 -15.24 -12.17 0.67
C GLU A 96 -14.09 -11.26 0.21
N ASN A 97 -13.84 -11.23 -1.09
CA ASN A 97 -12.77 -10.43 -1.71
C ASN A 97 -11.37 -10.67 -1.10
N GLY A 98 -11.02 -11.92 -0.78
CA GLY A 98 -9.75 -12.29 -0.17
C GLY A 98 -9.60 -11.79 1.28
N VAL A 99 -10.71 -11.61 2.00
CA VAL A 99 -10.70 -11.24 3.41
C VAL A 99 -11.54 -12.24 4.19
N PHE A 100 -10.92 -12.89 5.15
CA PHE A 100 -11.58 -13.80 6.08
C PHE A 100 -12.27 -13.04 7.21
N LEU A 101 -13.47 -13.45 7.54
CA LEU A 101 -14.16 -13.06 8.77
C LEU A 101 -13.78 -14.05 9.89
N GLY A 102 -12.78 -13.71 10.65
CA GLY A 102 -12.24 -14.52 11.73
C GLY A 102 -13.05 -14.41 13.04
N LYS A 103 -12.57 -15.13 14.05
CA LYS A 103 -13.12 -15.07 15.41
C LYS A 103 -12.89 -13.69 16.02
N ASN A 104 -13.73 -13.32 16.96
CA ASN A 104 -13.66 -12.06 17.71
C ASN A 104 -13.72 -10.81 16.83
N GLY A 105 -14.27 -10.90 15.60
CA GLY A 105 -14.43 -9.77 14.70
C GLY A 105 -13.19 -9.38 13.90
N TYR A 106 -12.12 -10.17 13.94
CA TYR A 106 -10.95 -9.95 13.10
C TYR A 106 -11.29 -10.14 11.62
N LEU A 107 -10.97 -9.16 10.82
CA LEU A 107 -10.90 -9.27 9.37
C LEU A 107 -9.42 -9.51 9.01
N MET A 108 -9.15 -10.60 8.30
CA MET A 108 -7.79 -10.98 7.94
C MET A 108 -7.68 -11.12 6.44
N GLU A 109 -6.79 -10.33 5.84
CA GLU A 109 -6.51 -10.42 4.41
C GLU A 109 -5.74 -11.70 4.11
N ASP A 110 -6.22 -12.46 3.13
CA ASP A 110 -5.51 -13.65 2.67
C ASP A 110 -4.18 -13.29 2.02
N PHE A 111 -3.26 -14.22 2.09
CA PHE A 111 -1.96 -14.11 1.43
C PHE A 111 -2.01 -14.74 0.05
N THR A 112 -1.74 -13.97 -0.97
CA THR A 112 -1.57 -14.50 -2.31
C THR A 112 -0.12 -14.92 -2.52
N ALA A 113 0.12 -16.22 -2.60
CA ALA A 113 1.45 -16.76 -2.84
C ALA A 113 2.04 -16.20 -4.15
N PRO A 114 3.26 -15.68 -4.14
CA PRO A 114 3.93 -15.26 -5.38
C PRO A 114 4.27 -16.48 -6.25
N SER A 115 4.31 -16.28 -7.57
CA SER A 115 4.95 -17.29 -8.42
C SER A 115 6.46 -17.38 -8.09
N GLN A 116 7.05 -18.55 -8.36
CA GLN A 116 8.50 -18.73 -8.11
C GLN A 116 9.35 -17.72 -8.90
N GLU A 117 8.92 -17.38 -10.11
CA GLU A 117 9.58 -16.36 -10.93
C GLU A 117 9.53 -14.98 -10.24
N ARG A 118 8.38 -14.61 -9.68
CA ARG A 118 8.19 -13.37 -8.96
C ARG A 118 9.08 -13.29 -7.72
N LEU A 119 9.03 -14.33 -6.89
CA LEU A 119 9.87 -14.44 -5.69
C LEU A 119 11.35 -14.28 -6.05
N ASN A 120 11.80 -15.00 -7.08
CA ASN A 120 13.20 -14.93 -7.53
C ASN A 120 13.56 -13.52 -8.00
N ARG A 121 12.73 -12.82 -8.76
CA ARG A 121 13.03 -11.45 -9.21
C ARG A 121 13.23 -10.50 -8.05
N THR A 122 12.31 -10.47 -7.10
CA THR A 122 12.39 -9.57 -5.95
C THR A 122 13.62 -9.88 -5.09
N VAL A 123 13.83 -11.15 -4.77
CA VAL A 123 15.00 -11.58 -3.97
C VAL A 123 16.32 -11.31 -4.69
N ASN A 124 16.40 -11.61 -6.00
CA ASN A 124 17.60 -11.32 -6.79
C ASN A 124 17.91 -9.82 -6.84
N ALA A 125 16.89 -8.96 -7.02
CA ALA A 125 17.10 -7.52 -6.99
C ALA A 125 17.73 -7.06 -5.66
N MET A 126 17.24 -7.59 -4.53
CA MET A 126 17.82 -7.29 -3.20
C MET A 126 19.23 -7.85 -3.04
N THR A 127 19.50 -9.08 -3.46
CA THR A 127 20.84 -9.68 -3.34
C THR A 127 21.85 -9.01 -4.25
N ASP A 128 21.46 -8.60 -5.45
CA ASP A 128 22.32 -7.85 -6.37
C ASP A 128 22.61 -6.44 -5.83
N PHE A 129 21.62 -5.79 -5.23
CA PHE A 129 21.81 -4.50 -4.55
C PHE A 129 22.74 -4.67 -3.35
N ALA A 130 22.56 -5.71 -2.53
CA ALA A 130 23.44 -6.00 -1.40
C ALA A 130 24.88 -6.26 -1.83
N ALA A 131 25.08 -6.94 -2.95
CA ALA A 131 26.41 -7.19 -3.50
C ALA A 131 27.11 -5.89 -3.98
N ARG A 132 26.33 -4.93 -4.56
CA ARG A 132 26.88 -3.62 -4.96
C ARG A 132 27.26 -2.74 -3.78
N HIS A 133 26.58 -2.89 -2.64
CA HIS A 133 26.76 -2.13 -1.41
C HIS A 133 27.20 -3.01 -0.25
N SER A 134 28.16 -3.92 -0.51
CA SER A 134 28.64 -4.89 0.48
C SER A 134 29.43 -4.27 1.64
N ASP A 135 29.77 -3.00 1.53
CA ASP A 135 30.40 -2.18 2.57
C ASP A 135 29.37 -1.61 3.58
N LEU A 136 28.09 -1.64 3.26
CA LEU A 136 27.02 -1.15 4.13
C LEU A 136 26.32 -2.31 4.84
N PRO A 137 26.09 -2.21 6.16
CA PRO A 137 25.19 -3.10 6.87
C PRO A 137 23.76 -3.02 6.29
N GLN A 138 23.19 -4.17 5.96
CA GLN A 138 21.85 -4.26 5.40
C GLN A 138 20.98 -5.21 6.21
N TYR A 139 19.75 -4.80 6.47
CA TYR A 139 18.79 -5.51 7.28
C TYR A 139 17.46 -5.64 6.54
N ALA A 140 16.77 -6.76 6.72
CA ALA A 140 15.46 -6.98 6.16
C ALA A 140 14.48 -7.47 7.23
N LEU A 141 13.41 -6.72 7.46
CA LEU A 141 12.28 -7.10 8.29
C LEU A 141 11.05 -7.22 7.39
N ILE A 142 10.64 -8.44 7.08
CA ILE A 142 9.40 -8.72 6.36
C ILE A 142 8.37 -9.19 7.38
N ALA A 143 7.50 -8.27 7.80
CA ALA A 143 6.52 -8.53 8.84
C ALA A 143 5.44 -9.50 8.35
N PRO A 144 5.17 -10.60 9.06
CA PRO A 144 4.02 -11.46 8.74
C PRO A 144 2.72 -10.69 8.93
N ASN A 145 1.69 -11.03 8.14
CA ASN A 145 0.37 -10.45 8.28
C ASN A 145 -0.47 -11.16 9.35
N ALA A 146 -1.57 -10.54 9.76
CA ALA A 146 -2.48 -11.08 10.78
C ALA A 146 -2.95 -12.51 10.46
N VAL A 147 -3.18 -12.84 9.19
CA VAL A 147 -3.61 -14.18 8.75
C VAL A 147 -2.61 -15.28 9.14
N ASN A 148 -1.34 -14.96 9.21
CA ASN A 148 -0.28 -15.90 9.60
C ASN A 148 -0.14 -16.03 11.14
N ILE A 149 -0.01 -14.90 11.83
CA ILE A 149 0.22 -14.86 13.29
C ILE A 149 -1.04 -15.25 14.08
N LEU A 150 -2.21 -14.79 13.63
CA LEU A 150 -3.49 -15.05 14.27
C LEU A 150 -4.25 -16.20 13.59
N SER A 151 -3.55 -17.20 13.07
CA SER A 151 -4.14 -18.34 12.34
C SER A 151 -5.18 -19.12 13.17
N ASP A 152 -5.05 -19.14 14.50
CA ASP A 152 -6.03 -19.72 15.41
C ASP A 152 -7.37 -18.94 15.45
N LYS A 153 -7.39 -17.70 14.98
CA LYS A 153 -8.59 -16.86 14.85
C LYS A 153 -9.28 -17.01 13.50
N LEU A 154 -8.67 -17.71 12.54
CA LEU A 154 -9.31 -17.98 11.26
C LEU A 154 -10.63 -18.76 11.41
N PRO A 155 -11.58 -18.58 10.49
CA PRO A 155 -12.79 -19.38 10.47
C PRO A 155 -12.47 -20.88 10.23
N ALA A 156 -13.34 -21.75 10.70
CA ALA A 156 -13.20 -23.18 10.43
C ALA A 156 -13.18 -23.43 8.91
N LEU A 157 -12.24 -24.26 8.47
CA LEU A 157 -12.04 -24.61 7.05
C LEU A 157 -11.57 -23.44 6.16
N ALA A 158 -11.05 -22.35 6.73
CA ALA A 158 -10.38 -21.31 5.94
C ALA A 158 -9.18 -21.93 5.19
N ALA A 159 -9.12 -21.69 3.89
CA ALA A 159 -8.03 -22.15 3.04
C ALA A 159 -6.95 -21.05 2.92
N ALA A 160 -6.54 -20.48 4.06
CA ALA A 160 -5.52 -19.43 4.07
C ALA A 160 -4.15 -19.98 3.64
N THR A 161 -3.45 -19.24 2.83
CA THR A 161 -2.11 -19.59 2.37
C THR A 161 -1.07 -19.31 3.45
N ASP A 162 -0.22 -20.29 3.76
CA ASP A 162 0.86 -20.15 4.73
C ASP A 162 1.98 -19.26 4.19
N GLN A 163 2.35 -18.20 4.92
CA GLN A 163 3.42 -17.28 4.57
C GLN A 163 4.82 -17.82 4.92
N ASN A 164 4.91 -18.75 5.88
CA ASN A 164 6.18 -19.18 6.46
C ASN A 164 7.16 -19.75 5.43
N PRO A 165 6.77 -20.63 4.48
CA PRO A 165 7.71 -21.14 3.49
C PRO A 165 8.36 -20.05 2.61
N TYR A 166 7.62 -18.97 2.32
CA TYR A 166 8.11 -17.85 1.53
C TYR A 166 9.05 -16.95 2.33
N LEU A 167 8.71 -16.69 3.59
CA LEU A 167 9.58 -15.96 4.51
C LEU A 167 10.88 -16.70 4.77
N ASP A 168 10.84 -18.01 4.98
CA ASP A 168 12.04 -18.86 5.19
C ASP A 168 12.93 -18.87 3.95
N ALA A 169 12.36 -19.01 2.76
CA ALA A 169 13.11 -18.97 1.51
C ALA A 169 13.77 -17.61 1.28
N THR A 170 13.04 -16.52 1.57
CA THR A 170 13.55 -15.16 1.47
C THR A 170 14.68 -14.93 2.48
N ALA A 171 14.48 -15.28 3.75
CA ALA A 171 15.50 -15.17 4.80
C ALA A 171 16.79 -15.88 4.41
N ALA A 172 16.71 -17.16 4.01
CA ALA A 172 17.87 -17.96 3.62
C ALA A 172 18.64 -17.37 2.43
N ALA A 173 17.94 -16.77 1.47
CA ALA A 173 18.58 -16.14 0.31
C ALA A 173 19.26 -14.82 0.68
N LEU A 174 18.60 -13.98 1.47
CA LEU A 174 19.12 -12.69 1.91
C LEU A 174 20.32 -12.84 2.86
N GLU A 175 20.26 -13.76 3.82
CA GLU A 175 21.38 -14.06 4.72
C GLU A 175 22.61 -14.56 3.97
N LYS A 176 22.42 -15.39 2.95
CA LYS A 176 23.52 -15.84 2.08
C LYS A 176 24.17 -14.68 1.32
N ALA A 177 23.43 -13.62 1.04
CA ALA A 177 23.93 -12.42 0.36
C ALA A 177 24.50 -11.37 1.35
N GLY A 178 24.53 -11.66 2.65
CA GLY A 178 25.07 -10.75 3.66
C GLY A 178 24.03 -9.75 4.21
N VAL A 179 22.76 -9.88 3.85
CA VAL A 179 21.66 -9.10 4.44
C VAL A 179 21.14 -9.82 5.68
N THR A 180 21.16 -9.15 6.82
CA THR A 180 20.66 -9.73 8.08
C THR A 180 19.12 -9.74 8.08
N PHE A 181 18.53 -10.94 8.10
CA PHE A 181 17.07 -11.06 8.20
C PHE A 181 16.61 -10.95 9.65
N VAL A 182 15.68 -10.06 9.92
CA VAL A 182 15.10 -9.82 11.26
C VAL A 182 13.76 -10.54 11.34
N ASP A 183 13.79 -11.77 11.84
CA ASP A 183 12.58 -12.57 12.02
C ASP A 183 11.81 -12.13 13.27
N VAL A 184 10.59 -11.66 13.06
CA VAL A 184 9.70 -11.18 14.13
C VAL A 184 8.53 -12.15 14.42
N ARG A 185 8.47 -13.29 13.71
CA ARG A 185 7.35 -14.26 13.84
C ARG A 185 7.17 -14.77 15.26
N ASP A 186 8.24 -15.22 15.89
CA ASP A 186 8.21 -15.74 17.26
C ASP A 186 7.79 -14.66 18.25
N THR A 187 8.36 -13.45 18.13
CA THR A 187 8.02 -12.32 18.99
C THR A 187 6.53 -11.96 18.87
N LEU A 188 6.04 -11.81 17.65
CA LEU A 188 4.62 -11.48 17.42
C LEU A 188 3.68 -12.62 17.86
N SER A 189 4.08 -13.87 17.66
CA SER A 189 3.28 -15.04 18.10
C SER A 189 3.17 -15.13 19.62
N GLN A 190 4.24 -14.77 20.36
CA GLN A 190 4.21 -14.71 21.83
C GLN A 190 3.25 -13.65 22.34
N HIS A 191 3.04 -12.58 21.57
CA HIS A 191 2.19 -11.44 21.90
C HIS A 191 0.86 -11.40 21.12
N LYS A 192 0.46 -12.52 20.51
CA LYS A 192 -0.72 -12.59 19.64
C LYS A 192 -2.04 -12.15 20.28
N ASP A 193 -2.13 -12.23 21.59
CA ASP A 193 -3.31 -11.86 22.37
C ASP A 193 -3.23 -10.42 22.95
N ASP A 194 -2.15 -9.69 22.69
CA ASP A 194 -1.91 -8.32 23.18
C ASP A 194 -2.42 -7.23 22.22
N GLY A 195 -3.31 -7.58 21.28
CA GLY A 195 -3.89 -6.62 20.33
C GLY A 195 -2.88 -6.07 19.32
N ILE A 196 -2.01 -6.93 18.81
CA ILE A 196 -0.90 -6.55 17.91
C ILE A 196 -1.30 -6.29 16.46
N TYR A 197 -2.52 -6.63 16.06
CA TYR A 197 -3.10 -6.29 14.76
C TYR A 197 -4.47 -5.65 14.94
N TYR A 198 -4.82 -4.72 14.05
CA TYR A 198 -6.17 -4.16 13.99
C TYR A 198 -7.18 -5.23 13.56
N HIS A 199 -8.42 -5.11 14.05
CA HIS A 199 -9.50 -6.03 13.67
C HIS A 199 -10.03 -5.76 12.26
N THR A 200 -9.98 -4.51 11.82
CA THR A 200 -10.65 -4.07 10.58
C THR A 200 -9.69 -3.55 9.53
N ASP A 201 -8.39 -3.58 9.84
CA ASP A 201 -7.33 -3.10 8.94
C ASP A 201 -6.25 -4.17 8.72
N HIS A 202 -5.49 -4.03 7.65
CA HIS A 202 -4.41 -4.95 7.32
C HIS A 202 -3.11 -4.68 8.08
N HIS A 203 -2.99 -3.54 8.76
CA HIS A 203 -1.80 -3.18 9.51
C HIS A 203 -1.72 -3.84 10.90
N TRP A 204 -0.52 -3.96 11.39
CA TRP A 204 -0.31 -4.11 12.82
C TRP A 204 -0.71 -2.84 13.58
N THR A 205 -0.98 -2.97 14.87
CA THR A 205 -1.17 -1.82 15.76
C THR A 205 0.20 -1.21 16.13
N THR A 206 0.21 -0.04 16.76
CA THR A 206 1.44 0.53 17.33
C THR A 206 2.08 -0.41 18.35
N GLN A 207 1.26 -1.21 19.07
CA GLN A 207 1.74 -2.25 19.97
C GLN A 207 2.48 -3.36 19.22
N GLY A 208 1.94 -3.82 18.08
CA GLY A 208 2.61 -4.83 17.24
C GLY A 208 3.92 -4.29 16.65
N ALA A 209 3.89 -3.04 16.15
CA ALA A 209 5.08 -2.34 15.67
C ALA A 209 6.15 -2.18 16.77
N TYR A 210 5.73 -1.91 18.02
CA TYR A 210 6.64 -1.82 19.16
C TYR A 210 7.34 -3.15 19.46
N PHE A 211 6.64 -4.28 19.45
CA PHE A 211 7.27 -5.57 19.66
C PHE A 211 8.24 -5.93 18.51
N ALA A 212 7.88 -5.62 17.28
CA ALA A 212 8.78 -5.80 16.14
C ALA A 212 10.02 -4.88 16.26
N TYR A 213 9.85 -3.63 16.69
CA TYR A 213 10.95 -2.72 16.98
C TYR A 213 11.88 -3.28 18.07
N MET A 214 11.36 -3.84 19.16
CA MET A 214 12.18 -4.43 20.22
C MET A 214 13.08 -5.56 19.70
N GLN A 215 12.63 -6.34 18.73
CA GLN A 215 13.45 -7.37 18.09
C GLN A 215 14.46 -6.76 17.11
N LEU A 216 14.03 -5.78 16.30
CA LEU A 216 14.92 -5.07 15.37
C LEU A 216 16.03 -4.33 16.11
N ALA A 217 15.71 -3.66 17.22
CA ALA A 217 16.67 -2.91 18.06
C ALA A 217 17.85 -3.77 18.53
N LYS A 218 17.58 -5.04 18.91
CA LYS A 218 18.65 -5.99 19.30
C LYS A 218 19.63 -6.24 18.17
N VAL A 219 19.13 -6.37 16.95
CA VAL A 219 19.95 -6.61 15.76
C VAL A 219 20.73 -5.38 15.36
N LEU A 220 20.12 -4.19 15.49
CA LEU A 220 20.76 -2.89 15.20
C LEU A 220 21.75 -2.43 16.29
N GLY A 221 21.87 -3.18 17.41
CA GLY A 221 22.70 -2.79 18.55
C GLY A 221 22.17 -1.58 19.31
N ILE A 222 20.87 -1.35 19.28
CA ILE A 222 20.17 -0.26 19.95
C ILE A 222 19.74 -0.69 21.34
N ASP A 223 20.04 0.09 22.37
CA ASP A 223 19.48 -0.10 23.71
C ASP A 223 18.03 0.41 23.76
N SER A 224 17.10 -0.46 23.40
CA SER A 224 15.67 -0.16 23.41
C SER A 224 15.09 0.08 24.80
N SER A 225 15.84 -0.22 25.89
CA SER A 225 15.43 0.04 27.27
C SER A 225 15.72 1.48 27.72
N SER A 226 16.50 2.22 26.96
CA SER A 226 16.90 3.61 27.26
C SER A 226 15.73 4.59 27.20
N ILE A 227 14.67 4.28 26.44
CA ILE A 227 13.48 5.11 26.28
C ILE A 227 12.24 4.34 26.72
N SER A 228 11.51 4.91 27.68
CA SER A 228 10.19 4.42 28.09
C SER A 228 9.09 5.18 27.34
N TYR A 229 8.02 4.49 26.99
CA TYR A 229 6.91 5.06 26.25
C TYR A 229 5.61 5.00 27.04
N ASP A 230 4.77 6.02 26.88
CA ASP A 230 3.39 6.03 27.34
C ASP A 230 2.48 5.77 26.13
N LYS A 231 1.55 4.84 26.31
CA LYS A 231 0.52 4.53 25.32
C LYS A 231 -0.60 5.57 25.42
N LEU A 232 -0.87 6.29 24.33
CA LEU A 232 -1.88 7.33 24.26
C LEU A 232 -2.93 6.97 23.21
N PRO A 233 -4.21 6.75 23.57
CA PRO A 233 -5.28 6.56 22.61
C PRO A 233 -5.57 7.87 21.87
N VAL A 234 -5.59 7.80 20.54
CA VAL A 234 -5.82 8.96 19.66
C VAL A 234 -7.14 8.86 18.90
N SER A 235 -7.72 7.68 18.81
CA SER A 235 -9.05 7.47 18.24
C SER A 235 -9.73 6.25 18.86
N MET A 236 -11.03 6.40 19.20
CA MET A 236 -11.89 5.30 19.66
C MET A 236 -12.85 4.86 18.55
N SER A 237 -12.57 5.21 17.31
CA SER A 237 -13.49 5.01 16.20
C SER A 237 -12.79 4.61 14.91
N PHE A 238 -11.67 3.89 15.04
CA PHE A 238 -10.97 3.39 13.87
C PHE A 238 -11.78 2.31 13.16
N GLN A 239 -11.81 2.38 11.86
CA GLN A 239 -12.34 1.37 10.95
C GLN A 239 -11.43 1.33 9.73
N GLY A 240 -10.73 0.23 9.59
CA GLY A 240 -9.74 0.07 8.53
C GLY A 240 -10.29 -0.35 7.17
N THR A 241 -9.36 -0.55 6.28
CA THR A 241 -9.61 -0.81 4.84
C THR A 241 -10.24 -2.18 4.58
N LEU A 242 -9.97 -3.19 5.44
CA LEU A 242 -10.50 -4.55 5.24
C LEU A 242 -12.01 -4.63 5.37
N SER A 243 -12.61 -3.80 6.24
CA SER A 243 -14.08 -3.73 6.36
C SER A 243 -14.74 -3.19 5.09
N ALA A 244 -14.05 -2.31 4.37
CA ALA A 244 -14.53 -1.77 3.11
C ALA A 244 -14.30 -2.74 1.94
N LYS A 245 -13.13 -3.37 1.91
CA LYS A 245 -12.74 -4.35 0.88
C LYS A 245 -13.66 -5.56 0.88
N SER A 246 -13.95 -6.12 2.06
CA SER A 246 -14.81 -7.29 2.21
C SER A 246 -16.32 -6.97 2.22
N GLY A 247 -16.70 -5.75 2.63
CA GLY A 247 -18.08 -5.41 2.93
C GLY A 247 -18.61 -6.02 4.23
N PHE A 248 -17.79 -6.79 4.96
CA PHE A 248 -18.12 -7.24 6.30
C PHE A 248 -18.21 -6.05 7.25
N ARG A 249 -19.29 -5.96 8.00
CA ARG A 249 -19.42 -4.94 9.05
C ARG A 249 -18.66 -5.44 10.28
N ALA A 250 -17.65 -4.69 10.68
CA ALA A 250 -17.12 -4.83 12.02
C ALA A 250 -18.23 -4.49 13.02
N SER A 251 -18.38 -5.31 14.03
CA SER A 251 -19.37 -5.11 15.08
C SER A 251 -19.07 -3.88 15.94
N GLU A 252 -17.79 -3.53 16.05
CA GLU A 252 -17.31 -2.47 16.92
C GLU A 252 -16.24 -1.62 16.20
N LYS A 253 -16.13 -0.38 16.65
CA LYS A 253 -15.03 0.51 16.31
C LYS A 253 -13.89 0.22 17.28
N GLU A 254 -12.68 0.29 16.79
CA GLU A 254 -11.50 -0.05 17.59
C GLU A 254 -10.69 1.18 17.98
N GLU A 255 -9.91 1.00 19.03
CA GLU A 255 -8.97 2.00 19.53
C GLU A 255 -7.73 2.04 18.62
N MET A 256 -7.24 3.24 18.39
CA MET A 256 -5.96 3.50 17.74
C MET A 256 -5.09 4.31 18.67
N ASP A 257 -3.88 3.84 18.88
CA ASP A 257 -2.93 4.41 19.85
C ASP A 257 -1.68 4.92 19.15
N VAL A 258 -1.00 5.84 19.84
CA VAL A 258 0.42 6.16 19.61
C VAL A 258 1.22 5.93 20.88
N PHE A 259 2.49 5.68 20.73
CA PHE A 259 3.43 5.58 21.82
C PHE A 259 4.30 6.84 21.82
N LEU A 260 4.22 7.60 22.89
CA LEU A 260 5.02 8.82 23.06
C LEU A 260 6.10 8.57 24.12
N PRO A 261 7.34 9.04 23.89
CA PRO A 261 8.37 8.99 24.91
C PRO A 261 7.87 9.66 26.19
N ARG A 262 8.09 8.99 27.32
CA ARG A 262 7.73 9.51 28.65
C ARG A 262 8.68 10.62 29.08
N ASP A 263 9.90 10.57 28.60
CA ASP A 263 10.96 11.50 28.97
C ASP A 263 11.07 12.62 27.93
N ASP A 264 10.89 13.86 28.38
CA ASP A 264 11.04 15.06 27.56
C ASP A 264 12.49 15.27 27.07
N SER A 265 13.46 14.49 27.55
CA SER A 265 14.85 14.53 27.08
C SER A 265 15.03 13.88 25.70
N VAL A 266 14.05 13.12 25.23
CA VAL A 266 14.11 12.55 23.87
C VAL A 266 14.03 13.68 22.84
N PRO A 267 15.03 13.81 21.96
CA PRO A 267 15.09 14.94 21.06
C PRO A 267 13.92 14.97 20.08
N SER A 268 13.35 16.16 19.86
CA SER A 268 12.35 16.36 18.80
C SER A 268 12.97 16.20 17.42
N SER A 269 12.31 15.46 16.57
CA SER A 269 12.73 15.25 15.18
C SER A 269 12.08 16.26 14.24
N VAL A 270 12.79 16.61 13.16
CA VAL A 270 12.22 17.33 12.02
C VAL A 270 11.91 16.32 10.91
N VAL A 271 10.68 16.28 10.47
CA VAL A 271 10.20 15.44 9.37
C VAL A 271 10.04 16.31 8.13
N ASN A 272 10.78 16.01 7.09
CA ASN A 272 10.75 16.71 5.81
C ASN A 272 10.10 15.82 4.74
N TYR A 273 8.91 16.18 4.31
CA TYR A 273 8.21 15.59 3.16
C TYR A 273 8.75 16.26 1.90
N VAL A 274 9.66 15.58 1.21
CA VAL A 274 10.48 16.19 0.15
C VAL A 274 9.63 16.60 -1.04
N ASP A 275 8.74 15.72 -1.49
CA ASP A 275 7.91 15.92 -2.67
C ASP A 275 6.91 17.09 -2.47
N GLU A 276 6.38 17.23 -1.25
CA GLU A 276 5.44 18.29 -0.88
C GLU A 276 6.13 19.58 -0.41
N GLN A 277 7.45 19.58 -0.30
CA GLN A 277 8.25 20.71 0.22
C GLN A 277 7.77 21.20 1.61
N LYS A 278 7.31 20.25 2.45
CA LYS A 278 6.70 20.49 3.76
C LYS A 278 7.58 19.93 4.87
N LYS A 279 7.75 20.70 5.95
CA LYS A 279 8.43 20.25 7.18
C LYS A 279 7.52 20.32 8.38
N THR A 280 7.62 19.34 9.27
CA THR A 280 6.91 19.28 10.54
C THR A 280 7.86 18.85 11.65
N ALA A 281 7.48 19.13 12.92
CA ALA A 281 8.18 18.62 14.10
C ALA A 281 7.46 17.40 14.72
N SER A 282 6.57 16.75 13.98
CA SER A 282 5.80 15.62 14.45
C SER A 282 5.75 14.52 13.39
N PHE A 283 5.76 13.26 13.82
CA PHE A 283 5.49 12.09 12.99
C PHE A 283 4.00 11.91 12.72
N TYR A 284 3.14 12.67 13.41
CA TYR A 284 1.70 12.47 13.44
C TYR A 284 0.96 13.67 12.87
N ASP A 285 0.11 13.45 11.86
CA ASP A 285 -0.83 14.44 11.35
C ASP A 285 -2.22 14.15 11.92
N THR A 286 -2.58 14.88 12.99
CA THR A 286 -3.85 14.68 13.69
C THR A 286 -5.07 15.02 12.84
N SER A 287 -4.93 15.79 11.75
CA SER A 287 -6.05 16.08 10.84
C SER A 287 -6.59 14.81 10.16
N LYS A 288 -5.78 13.78 10.02
CA LYS A 288 -6.18 12.48 9.46
C LYS A 288 -7.12 11.70 10.38
N LEU A 289 -7.13 11.98 11.67
CA LEU A 289 -8.07 11.36 12.62
C LEU A 289 -9.54 11.72 12.32
N GLU A 290 -9.77 12.83 11.62
CA GLU A 290 -11.10 13.26 11.15
C GLU A 290 -11.47 12.62 9.80
N THR A 291 -10.53 11.95 9.14
CA THR A 291 -10.77 11.26 7.88
C THR A 291 -11.12 9.78 8.11
N ARG A 292 -11.52 9.08 7.06
CA ARG A 292 -11.75 7.65 7.15
C ARG A 292 -10.44 6.87 7.30
N ASP A 293 -9.42 7.24 6.54
CA ASP A 293 -8.08 6.66 6.65
C ASP A 293 -7.31 7.32 7.80
N LYS A 294 -7.64 6.86 9.01
CA LYS A 294 -6.98 7.36 10.22
C LYS A 294 -5.55 6.86 10.36
N TYR A 295 -5.19 5.72 9.73
CA TYR A 295 -3.81 5.23 9.77
C TYR A 295 -2.85 6.19 9.07
N ALA A 296 -3.33 6.98 8.11
CA ALA A 296 -2.57 8.05 7.50
C ALA A 296 -2.11 9.15 8.48
N MET A 297 -2.55 9.11 9.75
CA MET A 297 -1.98 10.01 10.78
C MET A 297 -0.47 9.79 10.95
N PHE A 298 0.03 8.58 10.76
CA PHE A 298 1.46 8.31 10.72
C PHE A 298 2.04 8.89 9.43
N PHE A 299 2.90 9.88 9.55
CA PHE A 299 3.59 10.56 8.43
C PHE A 299 2.67 11.16 7.35
N ASN A 300 1.43 11.52 7.67
CA ASN A 300 0.46 12.00 6.67
C ASN A 300 0.22 10.98 5.52
N GLY A 301 0.46 9.68 5.76
CA GLY A 301 0.34 8.61 4.77
C GLY A 301 1.66 8.16 4.15
N ASN A 302 1.64 7.78 2.88
CA ASN A 302 2.82 7.30 2.15
C ASN A 302 3.32 8.38 1.17
N HIS A 303 4.64 8.53 1.09
CA HIS A 303 5.34 9.52 0.27
C HIS A 303 6.51 8.84 -0.43
N GLY A 304 6.94 9.37 -1.57
CA GLY A 304 8.11 8.87 -2.29
C GLY A 304 9.37 8.97 -1.44
N LYS A 305 9.63 10.14 -0.87
CA LYS A 305 10.78 10.40 0.01
C LYS A 305 10.41 11.23 1.23
N VAL A 306 10.77 10.72 2.42
CA VAL A 306 10.68 11.48 3.69
C VAL A 306 12.04 11.45 4.37
N VAL A 307 12.54 12.62 4.79
CA VAL A 307 13.80 12.73 5.53
C VAL A 307 13.51 13.18 6.97
N ILE A 308 13.90 12.35 7.92
CA ILE A 308 13.81 12.64 9.35
C ILE A 308 15.19 13.03 9.85
N THR A 309 15.29 14.16 10.55
CA THR A 309 16.54 14.63 11.17
C THR A 309 16.31 14.80 12.66
N THR A 310 17.18 14.20 13.45
CA THR A 310 17.13 14.23 14.92
C THR A 310 18.44 14.81 15.47
N PRO A 311 18.40 15.70 16.45
CA PRO A 311 19.60 16.31 17.06
C PRO A 311 20.27 15.35 18.07
N THR A 312 20.39 14.07 17.72
CA THR A 312 21.13 13.08 18.51
C THR A 312 22.63 13.21 18.26
N GLU A 313 23.45 12.79 19.22
CA GLU A 313 24.91 12.72 19.06
C GLU A 313 25.35 11.55 18.19
N GLU A 314 24.50 10.53 18.03
CA GLU A 314 24.73 9.37 17.17
C GLU A 314 24.81 9.82 15.69
N ASN A 315 25.98 9.65 15.09
CA ASN A 315 26.19 10.04 13.69
C ASN A 315 25.86 8.87 12.74
N ARG A 316 24.63 8.34 12.82
CA ARG A 316 24.14 7.24 11.99
C ARG A 316 23.09 7.76 11.01
N THR A 317 23.21 7.35 9.75
CA THR A 317 22.24 7.64 8.68
C THR A 317 21.66 6.33 8.16
N LEU A 318 20.35 6.16 8.31
CA LEU A 318 19.61 4.96 7.91
C LEU A 318 18.77 5.24 6.67
N LEU A 319 18.90 4.43 5.63
CA LEU A 319 17.92 4.33 4.54
C LEU A 319 16.88 3.27 4.91
N VAL A 320 15.61 3.63 4.87
CA VAL A 320 14.51 2.69 5.07
C VAL A 320 13.71 2.58 3.76
N ILE A 321 13.85 1.45 3.08
CA ILE A 321 13.07 1.11 1.89
C ILE A 321 11.84 0.35 2.40
N LYS A 322 10.62 0.89 2.16
CA LYS A 322 9.50 0.52 3.01
C LYS A 322 8.15 0.47 2.30
N ASP A 323 7.19 -0.15 2.97
CA ASP A 323 5.76 0.07 2.78
C ASP A 323 5.13 0.78 4.00
N SER A 324 3.80 0.81 4.09
CA SER A 324 3.07 1.51 5.15
C SER A 324 3.26 0.92 6.55
N TYR A 325 3.72 -0.33 6.68
CA TYR A 325 3.99 -0.92 8.00
C TYR A 325 5.10 -0.18 8.75
N ALA A 326 6.08 0.34 8.04
CA ALA A 326 7.15 1.14 8.64
C ALA A 326 6.65 2.41 9.35
N ASN A 327 5.55 2.99 8.89
CA ASN A 327 5.08 4.28 9.39
C ASN A 327 4.83 4.28 10.91
N SER A 328 4.31 3.21 11.48
CA SER A 328 4.09 3.10 12.94
C SER A 328 5.34 2.63 13.71
N LEU A 329 6.37 2.09 13.03
CA LEU A 329 7.60 1.61 13.66
C LEU A 329 8.70 2.68 13.71
N ILE A 330 8.85 3.48 12.65
CA ILE A 330 9.93 4.48 12.52
C ILE A 330 10.02 5.46 13.68
N PRO A 331 8.90 5.93 14.31
CA PRO A 331 9.01 6.80 15.48
C PRO A 331 9.85 6.22 16.65
N PHE A 332 9.92 4.89 16.78
CA PHE A 332 10.74 4.22 17.77
C PHE A 332 12.23 4.20 17.41
N LEU A 333 12.58 4.23 16.12
CA LEU A 333 13.96 4.26 15.65
C LEU A 333 14.54 5.67 15.62
N ALA A 334 13.72 6.69 15.40
CA ALA A 334 14.16 8.06 15.18
C ALA A 334 15.12 8.61 16.25
N PRO A 335 14.95 8.34 17.55
CA PRO A 335 15.87 8.86 18.58
C PRO A 335 17.31 8.36 18.47
N TYR A 336 17.55 7.25 17.77
CA TYR A 336 18.85 6.57 17.70
C TYR A 336 19.60 6.86 16.37
N TYR A 337 19.04 7.68 15.51
CA TYR A 337 19.63 8.03 14.22
C TYR A 337 19.64 9.53 14.02
N ARG A 338 20.78 10.07 13.60
CA ARG A 338 20.89 11.47 13.21
C ARG A 338 20.01 11.79 11.99
N LYS A 339 19.93 10.84 11.08
CA LYS A 339 19.11 10.96 9.88
C LYS A 339 18.47 9.60 9.53
N ILE A 340 17.20 9.61 9.21
CA ILE A 340 16.51 8.49 8.59
C ILE A 340 15.92 9.00 7.26
N VAL A 341 16.27 8.33 6.18
CA VAL A 341 15.69 8.57 4.85
C VAL A 341 14.74 7.44 4.55
N MET A 342 13.44 7.73 4.51
CA MET A 342 12.41 6.76 4.15
C MET A 342 12.09 6.88 2.67
N VAL A 343 12.10 5.75 1.97
CA VAL A 343 11.73 5.65 0.56
C VAL A 343 10.64 4.60 0.40
N ASP A 344 9.52 5.01 -0.20
CA ASP A 344 8.47 4.07 -0.61
C ASP A 344 8.54 3.89 -2.13
N PRO A 345 9.03 2.75 -2.63
CA PRO A 345 9.27 2.55 -4.06
C PRO A 345 8.06 2.71 -4.95
N ARG A 346 6.85 2.60 -4.40
CA ARG A 346 5.59 2.79 -5.15
C ARG A 346 5.38 4.25 -5.60
N TYR A 347 6.05 5.19 -4.92
CA TYR A 347 5.90 6.64 -5.13
C TYR A 347 7.24 7.33 -5.38
N PHE A 348 8.36 6.60 -5.29
CA PHE A 348 9.71 7.10 -5.50
C PHE A 348 10.18 6.75 -6.93
N TYR A 349 10.55 7.77 -7.70
CA TYR A 349 10.92 7.64 -9.11
C TYR A 349 12.32 8.17 -9.42
N ASP A 350 13.02 8.71 -8.40
CA ASP A 350 14.39 9.19 -8.53
C ASP A 350 15.41 8.05 -8.47
N ASP A 351 16.68 8.36 -8.74
CA ASP A 351 17.77 7.40 -8.64
C ASP A 351 18.13 7.11 -7.18
N LEU A 352 18.00 5.84 -6.77
CA LEU A 352 18.29 5.40 -5.41
C LEU A 352 19.79 5.45 -5.11
N GLU A 353 20.65 5.17 -6.10
CA GLU A 353 22.11 5.22 -5.95
C GLU A 353 22.59 6.67 -5.75
N GLU A 354 22.03 7.63 -6.49
CA GLU A 354 22.30 9.05 -6.29
C GLU A 354 21.81 9.51 -4.91
N LEU A 355 20.60 9.10 -4.52
CA LEU A 355 20.06 9.40 -3.20
C LEU A 355 20.98 8.91 -2.09
N MET A 356 21.48 7.68 -2.19
CA MET A 356 22.37 7.11 -1.17
C MET A 356 23.67 7.89 -1.01
N GLN A 357 24.23 8.36 -2.11
CA GLN A 357 25.44 9.20 -2.10
C GLN A 357 25.17 10.59 -1.50
N VAL A 358 24.10 11.25 -1.95
CA VAL A 358 23.72 12.62 -1.49
C VAL A 358 23.38 12.62 0.00
N GLU A 359 22.67 11.61 0.47
CA GLU A 359 22.22 11.52 1.86
C GLU A 359 23.29 10.89 2.78
N GLU A 360 24.41 10.41 2.23
CA GLU A 360 25.50 9.77 2.96
C GLU A 360 25.00 8.56 3.78
N ILE A 361 24.30 7.64 3.12
CA ILE A 361 23.70 6.46 3.75
C ILE A 361 24.80 5.54 4.32
N GLN A 362 24.59 5.08 5.55
CA GLN A 362 25.51 4.21 6.27
C GLN A 362 24.93 2.83 6.57
N GLU A 363 23.61 2.70 6.55
CA GLU A 363 22.89 1.46 6.83
C GLU A 363 21.62 1.41 5.98
N VAL A 364 21.18 0.20 5.60
CA VAL A 364 19.93 0.00 4.83
C VAL A 364 19.01 -0.95 5.58
N LEU A 365 17.74 -0.59 5.70
CA LEU A 365 16.66 -1.40 6.26
C LEU A 365 15.54 -1.55 5.24
N TYR A 366 15.25 -2.77 4.82
CA TYR A 366 14.02 -3.12 4.12
C TYR A 366 12.94 -3.43 5.16
N LEU A 367 11.84 -2.69 5.16
CA LEU A 367 10.74 -2.88 6.10
C LEU A 367 9.39 -2.94 5.39
N TYR A 368 8.87 -4.14 5.27
CA TYR A 368 7.65 -4.46 4.53
C TYR A 368 6.74 -5.38 5.32
N ASN A 369 5.45 -5.38 4.98
CA ASN A 369 4.60 -6.53 5.29
C ASN A 369 4.70 -7.58 4.18
N ALA A 370 4.43 -8.85 4.52
CA ALA A 370 4.57 -9.95 3.58
C ALA A 370 3.67 -9.79 2.34
N ASN A 371 2.40 -9.38 2.49
CA ASN A 371 1.50 -9.23 1.35
C ASN A 371 2.04 -8.22 0.32
N THR A 372 2.49 -7.05 0.76
CA THR A 372 3.08 -6.04 -0.13
C THR A 372 4.39 -6.53 -0.72
N PHE A 373 5.29 -7.08 0.10
CA PHE A 373 6.60 -7.54 -0.35
C PHE A 373 6.51 -8.54 -1.50
N TYR A 374 5.58 -9.48 -1.41
CA TYR A 374 5.43 -10.53 -2.41
C TYR A 374 4.52 -10.16 -3.60
N SER A 375 3.73 -9.08 -3.51
CA SER A 375 2.82 -8.67 -4.58
C SER A 375 3.27 -7.44 -5.36
N ASP A 376 4.03 -6.51 -4.76
CA ASP A 376 4.46 -5.27 -5.39
C ASP A 376 5.75 -5.42 -6.22
N THR A 377 5.82 -4.76 -7.40
CA THR A 377 6.98 -4.79 -8.31
C THR A 377 7.89 -3.59 -8.15
N SER A 378 7.46 -2.58 -7.42
CA SER A 378 8.17 -1.31 -7.32
C SER A 378 9.54 -1.45 -6.66
N LEU A 379 9.66 -2.37 -5.69
CA LEU A 379 10.93 -2.62 -5.00
C LEU A 379 12.00 -3.11 -5.98
N GLU A 380 11.68 -4.10 -6.84
CA GLU A 380 12.65 -4.62 -7.80
C GLU A 380 13.11 -3.54 -8.78
N LEU A 381 12.19 -2.65 -9.20
CA LEU A 381 12.51 -1.54 -10.11
C LEU A 381 13.41 -0.49 -9.44
N ALA A 382 13.14 -0.13 -8.18
CA ALA A 382 13.92 0.85 -7.43
C ALA A 382 15.35 0.38 -7.12
N LEU A 383 15.56 -0.95 -6.98
CA LEU A 383 16.87 -1.53 -6.69
C LEU A 383 17.70 -1.80 -7.94
N MET A 384 17.13 -1.71 -9.14
CA MET A 384 17.89 -1.88 -10.39
C MET A 384 18.81 -0.67 -10.60
N PRO A 385 20.08 -0.90 -11.01
CA PRO A 385 20.94 0.20 -11.40
C PRO A 385 20.31 0.94 -12.58
N GLN A 386 20.13 2.23 -12.46
CA GLN A 386 19.72 3.03 -13.61
C GLN A 386 20.91 3.03 -14.59
N SER A 387 20.69 2.51 -15.81
CA SER A 387 21.68 2.65 -16.88
C SER A 387 21.86 4.13 -17.12
N SER A 388 23.07 4.63 -16.88
CA SER A 388 23.46 5.95 -17.33
C SER A 388 23.16 6.02 -18.83
N THR A 389 22.06 6.69 -19.18
CA THR A 389 21.84 7.11 -20.56
C THR A 389 22.87 8.18 -20.86
N ASP A 390 24.08 7.75 -21.17
CA ASP A 390 25.06 8.53 -21.89
C ASP A 390 24.50 8.68 -23.32
N SER A 391 23.49 9.53 -23.44
CA SER A 391 23.06 10.02 -24.75
C SER A 391 24.07 11.04 -25.22
N THR A 392 25.22 10.55 -25.69
CA THR A 392 25.98 11.28 -26.70
C THR A 392 25.02 11.49 -27.88
N PRO A 393 24.74 12.74 -28.27
CA PRO A 393 23.96 12.95 -29.46
C PRO A 393 24.77 12.38 -30.62
N ASP A 394 24.26 11.34 -31.26
CA ASP A 394 24.77 10.87 -32.53
C ASP A 394 24.85 12.07 -33.46
N SER A 395 26.09 12.39 -33.83
CA SER A 395 26.38 13.37 -34.87
C SER A 395 25.71 12.90 -36.16
N VAL A 396 24.62 13.56 -36.50
CA VAL A 396 23.99 13.43 -37.83
C VAL A 396 24.99 13.89 -38.86
N GLU A 397 25.65 12.98 -39.53
CA GLU A 397 26.35 13.21 -40.78
C GLU A 397 25.35 13.79 -41.80
N THR A 398 25.48 15.09 -42.08
CA THR A 398 24.78 15.74 -43.15
C THR A 398 25.41 15.33 -44.48
N ASP A 399 24.76 14.41 -45.16
CA ASP A 399 25.04 14.16 -46.59
C ASP A 399 24.35 15.25 -47.43
N ASN A 400 25.18 16.11 -47.99
CA ASN A 400 24.79 17.17 -48.92
C ASN A 400 24.57 16.55 -50.31
N THR A 401 23.36 16.51 -50.78
CA THR A 401 23.09 16.56 -52.23
C THR A 401 22.03 17.58 -52.57
N ASP A 402 22.47 18.56 -53.34
CA ASP A 402 21.76 19.63 -54.03
C ASP A 402 20.47 19.17 -54.74
N THR A 403 19.43 20.00 -54.66
CA THR A 403 18.80 20.63 -55.84
C THR A 403 17.67 21.63 -55.47
N THR A 404 17.95 22.86 -55.74
CA THR A 404 17.10 23.99 -56.23
C THR A 404 15.58 23.82 -56.31
N SER A 405 14.77 24.71 -55.72
CA SER A 405 14.14 25.89 -56.35
C SER A 405 13.05 26.51 -55.46
N ALA A 406 13.24 27.76 -55.19
CA ALA A 406 12.38 28.94 -55.26
C ALA A 406 10.89 28.88 -54.83
N SER A 407 10.51 29.73 -53.90
CA SER A 407 9.68 30.94 -54.05
C SER A 407 8.96 31.34 -52.76
N SER A 408 9.38 32.45 -52.24
CA SER A 408 8.66 33.66 -51.73
C SER A 408 7.25 33.47 -51.09
N ALA A 409 6.97 33.96 -49.92
CA ALA A 409 6.76 35.36 -49.52
C ALA A 409 6.04 35.47 -48.15
N ASN A 410 6.55 36.31 -47.30
CA ASN A 410 5.92 37.36 -46.47
C ASN A 410 4.60 37.05 -45.70
N ALA A 411 4.47 37.37 -44.49
CA ALA A 411 4.63 38.56 -43.69
C ALA A 411 3.89 38.40 -42.33
N SER A 412 4.55 38.85 -41.31
CA SER A 412 4.17 39.74 -40.20
C SER A 412 3.00 39.43 -39.28
N ALA A 413 3.37 39.26 -38.01
CA ALA A 413 3.05 40.14 -36.87
C ALA A 413 1.58 40.19 -36.41
N ASP A 414 1.28 39.83 -35.19
CA ASP A 414 1.09 40.73 -34.05
C ASP A 414 0.61 39.92 -32.81
N ASN A 415 1.27 40.16 -31.70
CA ASN A 415 0.75 40.04 -30.35
C ASN A 415 0.02 41.36 -30.01
N PRO A 416 -0.97 41.50 -29.14
CA PRO A 416 -0.77 41.35 -27.69
C PRO A 416 -2.01 40.96 -26.84
N GLU A 417 -1.69 40.57 -25.60
CA GLU A 417 -2.39 40.81 -24.32
C GLU A 417 -3.93 40.75 -24.21
N ALA A 418 -4.43 39.82 -23.35
CA ALA A 418 -5.18 40.11 -22.12
C ALA A 418 -5.30 38.83 -21.30
#